data_780a31099dbfb8179dca70015783f125
#
_entry.id   780a31099dbfb8179dca70015783f125
#
_cell.length_a   1.000
_cell.length_b   1.000
_cell.length_c   1.000
_cell.angle_alpha   90.00
_cell.angle_beta   90.00
_cell.angle_gamma   90.00
#
_symmetry.space_group_name_H-M   'P 1'
#
loop_
_entity.id
_entity.type
_entity.pdbx_description
1 polymer ?
#
loop_
_entity_poly.entity_id
_entity_poly.type
_entity_poly.pdbx_seq_one_letter_code
_entity_poly.pdbx_strand_id
1 'polypeptide(L)'
;MPLKQLSGHMLELKSTIIMSILLSLLLSVPSEAEALNIDLSFTGSSLLTSGFIPPDTMGAAGPDHFVELLNGQYAVYRNTDGVRVQTSTLNDFWRNGGVVPTGSFAFDPRVTYDSSSGRWFAASVDNSSAPNNFLIAVSNSSDPTQGWKGFAIPSDSAKSRWADFPTLGVNRDGVYVAANMFPITASSSTSVLVLPKADLIAGTVAHRTLFENVSPGSTGFSIQPVSDPKSTGAPVAMLLSDFNTGAGFLKRSDITGSITSPVLDTTNKFIAVPPFGGPPNAQQPGPKAPLEVLDSRLGSSVVMRNGELWGVQSVNAGGRSALRWFNIDVATNTLRQSGLIASPTLAFYYGSIAVNDFGDVVIGFSGSGQSQFASAYAVQGQTQNGVTTFGDPLLLKAGVSDYEVTFGAGRNRWGDYSATVLDPDDPFRFWTIQEWVSGTDVWSTQITELNVVRAVPEPPTIILLGGTTIAGLGFAARRRQQSKK
;
A
#
# COMPACT_ATOMS: atom_id res chain seq x y z
N MET A 1 23.29 60.64 -40.51
CA MET A 1 22.12 59.71 -40.30
C MET A 1 21.92 59.53 -38.81
N PRO A 2 20.76 59.76 -38.31
CA PRO A 2 20.60 60.12 -36.89
C PRO A 2 20.37 58.92 -35.96
N LEU A 3 20.98 59.04 -34.81
CA LEU A 3 20.95 58.15 -33.64
C LEU A 3 19.57 58.02 -32.95
N LYS A 4 18.48 58.49 -33.53
CA LYS A 4 17.14 58.52 -32.92
C LYS A 4 16.24 57.29 -33.28
N GLN A 5 16.64 56.41 -34.21
CA GLN A 5 15.82 55.25 -34.58
C GLN A 5 16.16 53.96 -33.81
N LEU A 6 17.29 53.92 -33.09
CA LEU A 6 17.69 52.71 -32.33
C LEU A 6 17.09 52.65 -30.91
N SER A 7 16.60 53.76 -30.36
CA SER A 7 16.01 53.79 -29.01
C SER A 7 14.57 53.28 -28.93
N GLY A 8 13.79 53.37 -30.04
CA GLY A 8 12.38 52.89 -30.07
C GLY A 8 12.26 51.37 -30.05
N HIS A 9 13.10 50.68 -30.80
CA HIS A 9 13.05 49.23 -30.87
C HIS A 9 13.56 48.51 -29.59
N MET A 10 14.48 49.14 -28.85
CA MET A 10 14.94 48.57 -27.56
C MET A 10 13.92 48.73 -26.42
N LEU A 11 13.05 49.76 -26.47
CA LEU A 11 11.99 49.89 -25.47
C LEU A 11 10.82 48.93 -25.72
N GLU A 12 10.46 48.68 -26.98
CA GLU A 12 9.42 47.69 -27.30
C GLU A 12 9.86 46.26 -26.98
N LEU A 13 11.12 45.90 -27.28
CA LEU A 13 11.65 44.56 -26.93
C LEU A 13 11.72 44.33 -25.42
N LYS A 14 12.09 45.35 -24.63
CA LYS A 14 12.13 45.23 -23.16
C LYS A 14 10.71 45.13 -22.56
N SER A 15 9.75 45.83 -23.12
CA SER A 15 8.34 45.78 -22.68
C SER A 15 7.72 44.41 -22.98
N THR A 16 8.00 43.81 -24.14
CA THR A 16 7.48 42.48 -24.53
C THR A 16 8.14 41.36 -23.72
N ILE A 17 9.44 41.43 -23.43
CA ILE A 17 10.15 40.45 -22.61
C ILE A 17 9.69 40.51 -21.14
N ILE A 18 9.48 41.70 -20.58
CA ILE A 18 9.00 41.91 -19.21
C ILE A 18 7.54 41.40 -19.09
N MET A 19 6.70 41.60 -20.09
CA MET A 19 5.34 41.10 -20.10
C MET A 19 5.26 39.60 -20.28
N SER A 20 6.17 38.99 -21.02
CA SER A 20 6.29 37.50 -21.16
C SER A 20 6.82 36.88 -19.88
N ILE A 21 7.76 37.51 -19.16
CA ILE A 21 8.27 37.02 -17.88
C ILE A 21 7.24 37.19 -16.76
N LEU A 22 6.46 38.28 -16.74
CA LEU A 22 5.36 38.44 -15.79
C LEU A 22 4.19 37.46 -16.06
N LEU A 23 3.92 37.11 -17.33
CA LEU A 23 2.87 36.15 -17.67
C LEU A 23 3.29 34.69 -17.32
N SER A 24 4.59 34.39 -17.38
CA SER A 24 5.09 33.08 -16.95
C SER A 24 5.21 32.92 -15.41
N LEU A 25 5.29 34.01 -14.66
CA LEU A 25 5.30 34.00 -13.19
C LEU A 25 3.87 33.94 -12.58
N LEU A 26 2.83 34.21 -13.37
CA LEU A 26 1.45 34.16 -12.93
C LEU A 26 0.80 32.76 -13.11
N LEU A 27 1.53 31.79 -13.67
CA LEU A 27 1.01 30.43 -13.92
C LEU A 27 1.50 29.36 -12.94
N SER A 28 2.23 29.72 -11.90
CA SER A 28 2.54 28.82 -10.80
C SER A 28 1.75 29.22 -9.54
N VAL A 29 0.43 29.09 -9.60
CA VAL A 29 -0.33 28.91 -8.37
C VAL A 29 0.07 27.53 -7.84
N PRO A 30 0.69 27.40 -6.65
CA PRO A 30 0.84 26.09 -6.06
C PRO A 30 -0.56 25.51 -5.96
N SER A 31 -0.80 24.36 -6.58
CA SER A 31 -2.00 23.57 -6.34
C SER A 31 -2.05 23.36 -4.83
N GLU A 32 -3.09 23.88 -4.17
CA GLU A 32 -3.35 23.50 -2.78
C GLU A 32 -3.35 21.98 -2.74
N ALA A 33 -2.58 21.41 -1.81
CA ALA A 33 -2.49 19.98 -1.64
C ALA A 33 -3.91 19.47 -1.40
N GLU A 34 -4.38 18.60 -2.30
CA GLU A 34 -5.71 18.02 -2.22
C GLU A 34 -5.87 17.32 -0.87
N ALA A 35 -6.95 17.61 -0.16
CA ALA A 35 -7.18 17.11 1.19
C ALA A 35 -7.79 15.70 1.14
N LEU A 36 -7.16 14.75 1.83
CA LEU A 36 -7.72 13.45 2.10
C LEU A 36 -8.86 13.60 3.12
N ASN A 37 -10.08 13.19 2.77
CA ASN A 37 -11.23 13.26 3.66
C ASN A 37 -11.50 11.91 4.32
N ILE A 38 -11.90 11.95 5.59
CA ILE A 38 -12.38 10.77 6.32
C ILE A 38 -13.91 10.73 6.17
N ASP A 39 -14.42 9.70 5.50
CA ASP A 39 -15.87 9.48 5.34
C ASP A 39 -16.41 8.62 6.50
N LEU A 40 -15.68 7.57 6.88
CA LEU A 40 -16.00 6.71 8.02
C LEU A 40 -14.73 6.33 8.77
N SER A 41 -14.78 6.30 10.10
CA SER A 41 -13.63 5.88 10.92
C SER A 41 -14.10 5.24 12.21
N PHE A 42 -13.63 4.03 12.50
CA PHE A 42 -14.00 3.28 13.70
C PHE A 42 -12.85 2.41 14.20
N THR A 43 -12.87 2.14 15.49
CA THR A 43 -11.90 1.22 16.12
C THR A 43 -12.34 -0.23 15.86
N GLY A 44 -11.45 -1.03 15.33
CA GLY A 44 -11.64 -2.46 15.10
C GLY A 44 -11.31 -3.30 16.33
N SER A 45 -10.48 -4.31 16.18
CA SER A 45 -10.05 -5.20 17.26
C SER A 45 -8.92 -4.59 18.11
N SER A 46 -8.63 -5.23 19.23
CA SER A 46 -7.57 -4.82 20.15
C SER A 46 -6.83 -6.03 20.72
N LEU A 47 -5.73 -5.78 21.42
CA LEU A 47 -5.04 -6.81 22.20
C LEU A 47 -5.99 -7.58 23.13
N LEU A 48 -6.97 -6.89 23.72
CA LEU A 48 -7.93 -7.48 24.67
C LEU A 48 -8.90 -8.47 23.99
N THR A 49 -9.15 -8.31 22.70
CA THR A 49 -10.03 -9.22 21.94
C THR A 49 -9.25 -10.29 21.19
N SER A 50 -8.07 -9.96 20.67
CA SER A 50 -7.19 -10.88 19.93
C SER A 50 -6.38 -11.79 20.86
N GLY A 51 -5.82 -11.24 21.94
CA GLY A 51 -4.91 -11.95 22.85
C GLY A 51 -3.49 -12.18 22.28
N PHE A 52 -3.14 -11.58 21.12
CA PHE A 52 -1.86 -11.82 20.44
C PHE A 52 -0.98 -10.58 20.35
N ILE A 53 0.31 -10.81 20.35
CA ILE A 53 1.38 -9.83 20.17
C ILE A 53 2.41 -10.44 19.22
N PRO A 54 2.68 -9.79 18.09
CA PRO A 54 1.98 -8.63 17.52
C PRO A 54 0.64 -9.01 16.87
N PRO A 55 -0.23 -8.04 16.53
CA PRO A 55 -1.46 -8.31 15.80
C PRO A 55 -1.26 -8.74 14.35
N ASP A 56 -0.19 -8.26 13.71
CA ASP A 56 0.06 -8.41 12.26
C ASP A 56 -1.18 -8.01 11.45
N THR A 57 -1.40 -6.70 11.44
CA THR A 57 -2.65 -6.07 11.04
C THR A 57 -2.94 -6.22 9.55
N MET A 58 -4.05 -6.86 9.22
CA MET A 58 -4.49 -7.03 7.84
C MET A 58 -5.99 -6.79 7.70
N GLY A 59 -6.40 -6.24 6.57
CA GLY A 59 -7.80 -6.04 6.23
C GLY A 59 -7.99 -5.75 4.75
N ALA A 60 -9.22 -5.90 4.30
CA ALA A 60 -9.62 -5.59 2.94
C ALA A 60 -11.08 -5.12 2.89
N ALA A 61 -11.42 -4.29 1.90
CA ALA A 61 -12.78 -3.86 1.62
C ALA A 61 -13.36 -4.66 0.45
N GLY A 62 -14.60 -5.11 0.61
CA GLY A 62 -15.47 -5.59 -0.46
C GLY A 62 -16.65 -4.64 -0.64
N PRO A 63 -17.69 -5.01 -1.43
CA PRO A 63 -18.80 -4.11 -1.74
C PRO A 63 -19.55 -3.59 -0.51
N ASP A 64 -19.87 -4.48 0.42
CA ASP A 64 -20.73 -4.17 1.58
C ASP A 64 -20.00 -4.29 2.93
N HIS A 65 -18.81 -4.90 2.94
CA HIS A 65 -18.12 -5.28 4.17
C HIS A 65 -16.61 -4.98 4.13
N PHE A 66 -16.08 -4.63 5.28
CA PHE A 66 -14.65 -4.65 5.57
C PHE A 66 -14.32 -5.90 6.39
N VAL A 67 -13.34 -6.67 5.95
CA VAL A 67 -12.82 -7.83 6.69
C VAL A 67 -11.52 -7.44 7.36
N GLU A 68 -11.45 -7.63 8.68
CA GLU A 68 -10.25 -7.56 9.49
C GLU A 68 -9.78 -8.97 9.82
N LEU A 69 -8.50 -9.25 9.58
CA LEU A 69 -7.89 -10.55 9.86
C LEU A 69 -6.54 -10.30 10.54
N LEU A 70 -6.44 -10.68 11.81
CA LEU A 70 -5.29 -10.44 12.69
C LEU A 70 -4.80 -11.76 13.29
N ASN A 71 -3.59 -11.75 13.83
CA ASN A 71 -3.23 -12.80 14.78
C ASN A 71 -4.30 -12.88 15.87
N GLY A 72 -4.87 -14.08 16.03
CA GLY A 72 -5.91 -14.36 17.00
C GLY A 72 -7.32 -13.91 16.67
N GLN A 73 -7.56 -13.09 15.65
CA GLN A 73 -8.88 -12.47 15.41
C GLN A 73 -9.29 -12.45 13.94
N TYR A 74 -10.55 -12.78 13.69
CA TYR A 74 -11.31 -12.50 12.47
C TYR A 74 -12.52 -11.65 12.81
N ALA A 75 -12.77 -10.57 12.08
CA ALA A 75 -13.96 -9.75 12.23
C ALA A 75 -14.44 -9.20 10.88
N VAL A 76 -15.75 -9.00 10.77
CA VAL A 76 -16.43 -8.41 9.60
C VAL A 76 -17.21 -7.21 10.07
N TYR A 77 -17.04 -6.10 9.36
CA TYR A 77 -17.72 -4.84 9.62
C TYR A 77 -18.51 -4.43 8.38
N ARG A 78 -19.66 -3.80 8.58
CA ARG A 78 -20.45 -3.23 7.50
C ARG A 78 -19.84 -1.88 7.07
N ASN A 79 -19.66 -1.69 5.76
CA ASN A 79 -19.02 -0.48 5.21
C ASN A 79 -19.82 0.80 5.51
N THR A 80 -21.15 0.71 5.64
CA THR A 80 -21.99 1.90 5.79
C THR A 80 -21.93 2.58 7.15
N ASP A 81 -21.52 1.88 8.21
CA ASP A 81 -21.58 2.39 9.59
C ASP A 81 -20.50 1.82 10.54
N GLY A 82 -19.62 0.93 10.03
CA GLY A 82 -18.58 0.30 10.84
C GLY A 82 -19.09 -0.68 11.90
N VAL A 83 -20.36 -1.07 11.86
CA VAL A 83 -20.91 -2.04 12.81
C VAL A 83 -20.32 -3.42 12.54
N ARG A 84 -19.75 -4.04 13.58
CA ARG A 84 -19.23 -5.40 13.52
C ARG A 84 -20.39 -6.39 13.44
N VAL A 85 -20.48 -7.14 12.35
CA VAL A 85 -21.57 -8.10 12.06
C VAL A 85 -21.17 -9.55 12.30
N GLN A 86 -19.86 -9.86 12.29
CA GLN A 86 -19.35 -11.19 12.58
C GLN A 86 -17.98 -11.12 13.24
N THR A 87 -17.67 -12.10 14.10
CA THR A 87 -16.34 -12.25 14.70
C THR A 87 -16.09 -13.68 15.14
N SER A 88 -14.84 -14.10 15.09
CA SER A 88 -14.34 -15.36 15.66
C SER A 88 -12.85 -15.25 15.98
N THR A 89 -12.29 -16.25 16.66
CA THR A 89 -10.84 -16.39 16.69
C THR A 89 -10.31 -16.73 15.29
N LEU A 90 -9.03 -16.42 15.01
CA LEU A 90 -8.38 -16.82 13.77
C LEU A 90 -8.39 -18.35 13.61
N ASN A 91 -8.19 -19.11 14.69
CA ASN A 91 -8.29 -20.56 14.65
C ASN A 91 -9.69 -21.05 14.28
N ASP A 92 -10.74 -20.42 14.81
CA ASP A 92 -12.12 -20.80 14.50
C ASP A 92 -12.51 -20.38 13.08
N PHE A 93 -11.98 -19.26 12.58
CA PHE A 93 -12.11 -18.90 11.15
C PHE A 93 -11.66 -20.05 10.25
N TRP A 94 -10.46 -20.61 10.51
CA TRP A 94 -9.93 -21.75 9.76
C TRP A 94 -10.76 -23.03 9.95
N ARG A 95 -11.15 -23.35 11.20
CA ARG A 95 -12.00 -24.51 11.50
C ARG A 95 -13.36 -24.43 10.81
N ASN A 96 -13.99 -23.27 10.84
CA ASN A 96 -15.27 -23.01 10.17
C ASN A 96 -15.14 -23.13 8.64
N GLY A 97 -13.97 -22.82 8.09
CA GLY A 97 -13.61 -23.06 6.69
C GLY A 97 -13.27 -24.51 6.36
N GLY A 98 -13.29 -25.43 7.34
CA GLY A 98 -13.00 -26.86 7.15
C GLY A 98 -11.52 -27.26 7.32
N VAL A 99 -10.68 -26.35 7.88
CA VAL A 99 -9.26 -26.62 8.16
C VAL A 99 -9.00 -26.53 9.66
N VAL A 100 -8.38 -27.57 10.21
CA VAL A 100 -7.87 -27.54 11.58
C VAL A 100 -6.39 -27.16 11.53
N PRO A 101 -5.99 -25.97 12.01
CA PRO A 101 -4.59 -25.61 12.08
C PRO A 101 -3.79 -26.61 12.91
N THR A 102 -2.61 -26.99 12.44
CA THR A 102 -1.68 -27.81 13.19
C THR A 102 -0.95 -27.00 14.26
N GLY A 103 -0.40 -27.66 15.29
CA GLY A 103 0.19 -26.95 16.43
C GLY A 103 -0.85 -26.20 17.27
N SER A 104 -0.45 -25.06 17.84
CA SER A 104 -1.28 -24.32 18.80
C SER A 104 -2.20 -23.29 18.13
N PHE A 105 -1.79 -22.67 17.03
CA PHE A 105 -2.51 -21.58 16.40
C PHE A 105 -2.07 -21.33 14.95
N ALA A 106 -2.98 -20.73 14.16
CA ALA A 106 -2.68 -20.06 12.91
C ALA A 106 -2.19 -18.63 13.18
N PHE A 107 -1.27 -18.15 12.35
CA PHE A 107 -0.68 -16.81 12.51
C PHE A 107 -0.32 -16.17 11.16
N ASP A 108 0.10 -14.91 11.21
CA ASP A 108 0.47 -14.09 10.06
C ASP A 108 -0.61 -14.06 8.95
N PRO A 109 -1.83 -13.63 9.28
CA PRO A 109 -2.91 -13.68 8.31
C PRO A 109 -2.76 -12.64 7.21
N ARG A 110 -3.28 -12.98 6.02
CA ARG A 110 -3.46 -12.09 4.87
C ARG A 110 -4.88 -12.23 4.36
N VAL A 111 -5.47 -11.13 3.90
CA VAL A 111 -6.80 -11.15 3.26
C VAL A 111 -6.86 -10.11 2.15
N THR A 112 -7.55 -10.45 1.07
CA THR A 112 -7.84 -9.54 -0.04
C THR A 112 -9.20 -9.85 -0.65
N TYR A 113 -9.84 -8.83 -1.22
CA TYR A 113 -11.04 -8.99 -2.04
C TYR A 113 -10.66 -8.90 -3.52
N ASP A 114 -11.12 -9.84 -4.31
CA ASP A 114 -10.95 -9.84 -5.76
C ASP A 114 -12.28 -9.50 -6.44
N SER A 115 -12.42 -8.28 -6.89
CA SER A 115 -13.62 -7.79 -7.57
C SER A 115 -13.92 -8.55 -8.86
N SER A 116 -12.90 -9.11 -9.52
CA SER A 116 -13.07 -9.84 -10.79
C SER A 116 -13.84 -11.16 -10.61
N SER A 117 -13.71 -11.81 -9.46
CA SER A 117 -14.45 -13.03 -9.13
C SER A 117 -15.57 -12.82 -8.12
N GLY A 118 -15.66 -11.65 -7.48
CA GLY A 118 -16.58 -11.40 -6.37
C GLY A 118 -16.28 -12.30 -5.18
N ARG A 119 -15.00 -12.54 -4.87
CA ARG A 119 -14.57 -13.43 -3.80
C ARG A 119 -13.47 -12.82 -2.95
N TRP A 120 -13.45 -13.24 -1.71
CA TRP A 120 -12.36 -12.98 -0.79
C TRP A 120 -11.40 -14.15 -0.80
N PHE A 121 -10.11 -13.85 -0.66
CA PHE A 121 -9.05 -14.84 -0.48
C PHE A 121 -8.29 -14.51 0.80
N ALA A 122 -7.98 -15.54 1.58
CA ALA A 122 -7.19 -15.41 2.80
C ALA A 122 -6.05 -16.44 2.80
N ALA A 123 -4.96 -16.06 3.46
CA ALA A 123 -3.83 -16.93 3.71
C ALA A 123 -3.36 -16.77 5.16
N SER A 124 -2.77 -17.82 5.73
CA SER A 124 -2.02 -17.83 6.99
C SER A 124 -1.02 -18.97 6.96
N VAL A 125 -0.22 -19.07 8.00
CA VAL A 125 0.54 -20.27 8.33
C VAL A 125 0.14 -20.76 9.71
N ASP A 126 0.53 -21.99 10.07
CA ASP A 126 0.28 -22.57 11.38
C ASP A 126 1.58 -23.09 12.01
N ASN A 127 1.53 -23.58 13.24
CA ASN A 127 2.58 -24.37 13.89
C ASN A 127 3.99 -23.75 13.79
N SER A 128 4.20 -22.60 14.39
CA SER A 128 5.50 -21.90 14.38
C SER A 128 6.64 -22.77 14.90
N SER A 129 7.83 -22.63 14.29
CA SER A 129 9.07 -23.32 14.66
C SER A 129 9.05 -24.87 14.47
N ALA A 130 8.07 -25.41 13.76
CA ALA A 130 7.92 -26.82 13.43
C ALA A 130 7.37 -26.99 12.00
N PRO A 131 7.39 -28.19 11.38
CA PRO A 131 6.77 -28.41 10.08
C PRO A 131 5.32 -27.91 10.08
N ASN A 132 4.98 -27.07 9.10
CA ASN A 132 3.73 -26.34 9.07
C ASN A 132 3.08 -26.32 7.69
N ASN A 133 1.94 -25.64 7.59
CA ASN A 133 1.17 -25.54 6.36
C ASN A 133 0.97 -24.11 5.94
N PHE A 134 0.84 -23.89 4.65
CA PHE A 134 0.07 -22.76 4.10
C PHE A 134 -1.42 -23.08 4.30
N LEU A 135 -2.11 -22.19 4.97
CA LEU A 135 -3.58 -22.20 5.10
C LEU A 135 -4.13 -21.21 4.08
N ILE A 136 -5.01 -21.66 3.20
CA ILE A 136 -5.60 -20.84 2.13
C ILE A 136 -7.11 -20.94 2.24
N ALA A 137 -7.83 -19.83 2.10
CA ALA A 137 -9.28 -19.84 2.06
C ALA A 137 -9.83 -18.96 0.94
N VAL A 138 -11.01 -19.34 0.45
CA VAL A 138 -11.84 -18.57 -0.47
C VAL A 138 -13.24 -18.43 0.11
N SER A 139 -13.85 -17.26 0.02
CA SER A 139 -15.22 -17.03 0.47
C SER A 139 -16.26 -17.71 -0.45
N ASN A 140 -17.41 -18.08 0.08
CA ASN A 140 -18.48 -18.66 -0.70
C ASN A 140 -19.18 -17.65 -1.61
N SER A 141 -19.12 -16.35 -1.28
CA SER A 141 -19.72 -15.26 -2.06
C SER A 141 -18.96 -13.94 -1.81
N SER A 142 -19.43 -12.83 -2.36
CA SER A 142 -18.92 -11.48 -2.05
C SER A 142 -19.25 -11.03 -0.62
N ASP A 143 -20.25 -11.65 0.02
CA ASP A 143 -20.55 -11.47 1.44
C ASP A 143 -19.69 -12.44 2.28
N PRO A 144 -18.69 -11.95 3.04
CA PRO A 144 -17.76 -12.80 3.79
C PRO A 144 -18.42 -13.51 4.97
N THR A 145 -19.66 -13.10 5.36
CA THR A 145 -20.42 -13.74 6.44
C THR A 145 -21.07 -15.05 6.02
N GLN A 146 -21.17 -15.33 4.71
CA GLN A 146 -21.75 -16.55 4.16
C GLN A 146 -20.80 -17.76 4.16
N GLY A 147 -19.68 -17.63 4.87
CA GLY A 147 -18.72 -18.71 5.09
C GLY A 147 -17.61 -18.77 4.05
N TRP A 148 -16.65 -19.62 4.36
CA TRP A 148 -15.41 -19.79 3.63
C TRP A 148 -15.12 -21.25 3.40
N LYS A 149 -14.29 -21.55 2.40
CA LYS A 149 -13.74 -22.85 2.14
C LYS A 149 -12.23 -22.79 2.26
N GLY A 150 -11.67 -23.55 3.21
CA GLY A 150 -10.26 -23.57 3.54
C GLY A 150 -9.55 -24.82 3.01
N PHE A 151 -8.23 -24.69 2.85
CA PHE A 151 -7.30 -25.73 2.43
C PHE A 151 -6.02 -25.61 3.25
N ALA A 152 -5.43 -26.74 3.66
CA ALA A 152 -4.11 -26.82 4.27
C ALA A 152 -3.15 -27.51 3.31
N ILE A 153 -2.04 -26.86 2.99
CA ILE A 153 -1.02 -27.36 2.05
C ILE A 153 0.32 -27.34 2.78
N PRO A 154 1.02 -28.48 2.92
CA PRO A 154 2.34 -28.49 3.54
C PRO A 154 3.27 -27.46 2.92
N SER A 155 3.93 -26.66 3.76
CA SER A 155 4.79 -25.56 3.31
C SER A 155 6.17 -26.03 2.82
N ASP A 156 6.61 -27.21 3.28
CA ASP A 156 7.84 -27.88 2.89
C ASP A 156 7.60 -29.41 2.84
N SER A 157 7.75 -30.00 1.65
CA SER A 157 7.53 -31.45 1.45
C SER A 157 8.51 -32.30 2.25
N ALA A 158 9.72 -31.79 2.46
CA ALA A 158 10.77 -32.48 3.24
C ALA A 158 10.61 -32.30 4.76
N LYS A 159 9.72 -31.42 5.22
CA LYS A 159 9.53 -31.04 6.64
C LYS A 159 10.82 -30.60 7.33
N SER A 160 11.71 -30.02 6.57
CA SER A 160 13.03 -29.54 7.01
C SER A 160 13.06 -28.07 7.36
N ARG A 161 11.97 -27.37 7.07
CA ARG A 161 11.73 -25.94 7.31
C ARG A 161 10.29 -25.71 7.74
N TRP A 162 10.05 -24.51 8.25
CA TRP A 162 8.71 -23.99 8.52
C TRP A 162 8.53 -22.62 7.85
N ALA A 163 7.34 -22.35 7.37
CA ALA A 163 6.98 -21.09 6.74
C ALA A 163 6.61 -20.03 7.78
N ASP A 164 7.04 -18.80 7.53
CA ASP A 164 6.78 -17.61 8.32
C ASP A 164 6.57 -16.41 7.37
N PHE A 165 5.88 -15.39 7.83
CA PHE A 165 5.62 -14.21 7.04
C PHE A 165 5.02 -14.54 5.66
N PRO A 166 3.87 -15.24 5.59
CA PRO A 166 3.23 -15.49 4.31
C PRO A 166 2.75 -14.17 3.69
N THR A 167 2.80 -14.10 2.37
CA THR A 167 2.36 -12.97 1.57
C THR A 167 1.36 -13.45 0.53
N LEU A 168 0.42 -12.62 0.14
CA LEU A 168 -0.71 -13.00 -0.71
C LEU A 168 -0.85 -12.01 -1.87
N GLY A 169 -0.92 -12.54 -3.09
CA GLY A 169 -1.28 -11.80 -4.29
C GLY A 169 -2.33 -12.56 -5.09
N VAL A 170 -3.22 -11.81 -5.72
CA VAL A 170 -4.30 -12.36 -6.56
C VAL A 170 -4.32 -11.62 -7.88
N ASN A 171 -4.46 -12.37 -8.96
CA ASN A 171 -4.71 -11.81 -10.28
C ASN A 171 -5.93 -12.48 -10.93
N ARG A 172 -6.17 -12.24 -12.23
CA ARG A 172 -7.30 -12.83 -12.94
C ARG A 172 -7.34 -14.36 -12.85
N ASP A 173 -6.18 -15.04 -12.94
CA ASP A 173 -6.12 -16.47 -13.15
C ASP A 173 -5.69 -17.26 -11.89
N GLY A 174 -4.97 -16.61 -10.95
CA GLY A 174 -4.34 -17.31 -9.84
C GLY A 174 -4.35 -16.60 -8.50
N VAL A 175 -4.11 -17.41 -7.49
CA VAL A 175 -3.78 -16.99 -6.12
C VAL A 175 -2.35 -17.47 -5.83
N TYR A 176 -1.53 -16.56 -5.35
CA TYR A 176 -0.10 -16.75 -5.14
C TYR A 176 0.24 -16.45 -3.69
N VAL A 177 0.92 -17.39 -3.04
CA VAL A 177 1.39 -17.22 -1.66
C VAL A 177 2.90 -17.47 -1.63
N ALA A 178 3.65 -16.54 -1.09
CA ALA A 178 5.07 -16.74 -0.83
C ALA A 178 5.33 -16.68 0.67
N ALA A 179 6.42 -17.33 1.13
CA ALA A 179 6.84 -17.24 2.52
C ALA A 179 8.36 -17.33 2.65
N ASN A 180 8.87 -16.80 3.75
CA ASN A 180 10.21 -17.08 4.25
C ASN A 180 10.19 -18.46 4.90
N MET A 181 11.18 -19.29 4.55
CA MET A 181 11.30 -20.65 5.07
C MET A 181 12.46 -20.72 6.04
N PHE A 182 12.15 -20.83 7.33
CA PHE A 182 13.13 -20.89 8.41
C PHE A 182 13.58 -22.34 8.69
N PRO A 183 14.85 -22.53 9.10
CA PRO A 183 15.41 -23.86 9.24
C PRO A 183 14.87 -24.63 10.45
N ILE A 184 14.59 -25.93 10.23
CA ILE A 184 14.50 -26.96 11.26
C ILE A 184 15.75 -27.83 11.19
N THR A 185 16.04 -28.36 9.99
CA THR A 185 17.23 -29.20 9.73
C THR A 185 17.98 -28.79 8.46
N ALA A 186 17.46 -27.85 7.69
CA ALA A 186 18.05 -27.33 6.46
C ALA A 186 18.33 -25.83 6.56
N SER A 187 19.05 -25.21 5.59
CA SER A 187 19.25 -23.76 5.53
C SER A 187 17.99 -23.02 5.13
N SER A 188 17.90 -21.71 5.48
CA SER A 188 16.80 -20.84 5.08
C SER A 188 16.61 -20.81 3.56
N SER A 189 15.37 -20.69 3.13
CA SER A 189 14.98 -20.54 1.73
C SER A 189 13.74 -19.68 1.62
N THR A 190 13.19 -19.56 0.42
CA THR A 190 11.84 -19.04 0.18
C THR A 190 11.02 -20.11 -0.53
N SER A 191 9.70 -20.04 -0.41
CA SER A 191 8.76 -20.89 -1.15
C SER A 191 7.68 -20.02 -1.79
N VAL A 192 7.20 -20.46 -2.97
CA VAL A 192 6.10 -19.82 -3.68
C VAL A 192 5.07 -20.86 -4.07
N LEU A 193 3.86 -20.72 -3.56
CA LEU A 193 2.71 -21.56 -3.88
C LEU A 193 1.86 -20.86 -4.95
N VAL A 194 1.53 -21.58 -6.00
CA VAL A 194 0.68 -21.13 -7.11
C VAL A 194 -0.57 -21.99 -7.16
N LEU A 195 -1.73 -21.34 -7.13
CA LEU A 195 -3.04 -21.99 -7.15
C LEU A 195 -3.92 -21.37 -8.24
N PRO A 196 -4.51 -22.17 -9.16
CA PRO A 196 -5.56 -21.66 -10.04
C PRO A 196 -6.73 -21.13 -9.23
N LYS A 197 -7.12 -19.88 -9.47
CA LYS A 197 -8.24 -19.24 -8.78
C LYS A 197 -9.56 -19.99 -9.00
N ALA A 198 -9.75 -20.52 -10.21
CA ALA A 198 -10.91 -21.31 -10.57
C ALA A 198 -11.05 -22.61 -9.72
N ASP A 199 -9.93 -23.25 -9.41
CA ASP A 199 -9.93 -24.47 -8.57
C ASP A 199 -10.38 -24.13 -7.15
N LEU A 200 -9.85 -23.05 -6.55
CA LEU A 200 -10.24 -22.63 -5.22
C LEU A 200 -11.73 -22.28 -5.15
N ILE A 201 -12.27 -21.55 -6.13
CA ILE A 201 -13.69 -21.23 -6.23
C ILE A 201 -14.55 -22.49 -6.38
N ALA A 202 -14.08 -23.47 -7.16
CA ALA A 202 -14.72 -24.80 -7.28
C ALA A 202 -14.59 -25.65 -6.01
N GLY A 203 -13.80 -25.21 -5.05
CA GLY A 203 -13.59 -25.90 -3.77
C GLY A 203 -12.60 -27.05 -3.83
N THR A 204 -11.58 -26.90 -4.64
CA THR A 204 -10.50 -27.89 -4.79
C THR A 204 -9.14 -27.20 -4.91
N VAL A 205 -8.08 -27.97 -4.73
CA VAL A 205 -6.68 -27.60 -5.02
C VAL A 205 -6.04 -28.66 -5.91
N ALA A 206 -6.81 -29.15 -6.89
CA ALA A 206 -6.39 -30.24 -7.78
C ALA A 206 -5.11 -29.87 -8.56
N HIS A 207 -5.04 -28.64 -9.03
CA HIS A 207 -3.83 -28.10 -9.66
C HIS A 207 -3.19 -27.13 -8.66
N ARG A 208 -2.05 -27.52 -8.13
CA ARG A 208 -1.21 -26.64 -7.29
C ARG A 208 0.25 -26.88 -7.62
N THR A 209 1.02 -25.82 -7.59
CA THR A 209 2.47 -25.91 -7.73
C THR A 209 3.13 -25.19 -6.57
N LEU A 210 4.00 -25.88 -5.86
CA LEU A 210 4.82 -25.34 -4.79
C LEU A 210 6.28 -25.34 -5.27
N PHE A 211 6.83 -24.14 -5.49
CA PHE A 211 8.25 -23.94 -5.71
C PHE A 211 8.94 -23.88 -4.36
N GLU A 212 9.64 -24.96 -4.02
CA GLU A 212 10.33 -25.15 -2.74
C GLU A 212 11.82 -24.88 -2.86
N ASN A 213 12.49 -24.62 -1.73
CA ASN A 213 13.94 -24.49 -1.66
C ASN A 213 14.51 -23.40 -2.58
N VAL A 214 13.72 -22.36 -2.87
CA VAL A 214 14.20 -21.28 -3.70
C VAL A 214 15.23 -20.47 -2.90
N SER A 215 16.40 -20.27 -3.51
CA SER A 215 17.48 -19.53 -2.86
C SER A 215 17.09 -18.05 -2.66
N PRO A 216 17.23 -17.47 -1.44
CA PRO A 216 17.06 -16.04 -1.25
C PRO A 216 18.04 -15.19 -2.08
N GLY A 217 19.18 -15.75 -2.47
CA GLY A 217 20.09 -15.12 -3.43
C GLY A 217 19.52 -14.95 -4.84
N SER A 218 18.44 -15.71 -5.17
CA SER A 218 17.76 -15.63 -6.47
C SER A 218 16.50 -14.76 -6.43
N THR A 219 15.79 -14.71 -5.31
CA THR A 219 14.48 -14.05 -5.19
C THR A 219 14.43 -12.92 -4.17
N GLY A 220 15.37 -12.84 -3.24
CA GLY A 220 15.25 -12.07 -2.00
C GLY A 220 14.41 -12.80 -0.95
N PHE A 221 14.27 -12.19 0.22
CA PHE A 221 13.33 -12.59 1.28
C PHE A 221 12.08 -11.74 1.24
N SER A 222 11.01 -12.19 1.94
CA SER A 222 9.75 -11.47 2.08
C SER A 222 9.18 -11.07 0.71
N ILE A 223 9.15 -12.07 -0.19
CA ILE A 223 8.64 -11.91 -1.55
C ILE A 223 7.17 -11.49 -1.49
N GLN A 224 6.80 -10.42 -2.20
CA GLN A 224 5.41 -9.99 -2.35
C GLN A 224 4.89 -10.41 -3.74
N PRO A 225 3.97 -11.37 -3.83
CA PRO A 225 3.19 -11.57 -5.04
C PRO A 225 2.38 -10.31 -5.34
N VAL A 226 2.45 -9.85 -6.59
CA VAL A 226 1.78 -8.61 -6.97
C VAL A 226 0.28 -8.83 -7.11
N SER A 227 -0.52 -7.96 -6.49
CA SER A 227 -1.96 -7.90 -6.72
C SER A 227 -2.26 -7.19 -8.03
N ASP A 228 -2.82 -7.92 -9.00
CA ASP A 228 -3.14 -7.44 -10.34
C ASP A 228 -4.51 -7.96 -10.80
N PRO A 229 -5.61 -7.40 -10.29
CA PRO A 229 -6.96 -7.86 -10.62
C PRO A 229 -7.35 -7.65 -12.09
N LYS A 230 -6.61 -6.81 -12.81
CA LYS A 230 -6.83 -6.51 -14.24
C LYS A 230 -5.84 -7.22 -15.17
N SER A 231 -5.07 -8.18 -14.68
CA SER A 231 -4.08 -8.91 -15.47
C SER A 231 -4.67 -9.44 -16.79
N THR A 232 -4.04 -9.12 -17.90
CA THR A 232 -4.50 -9.49 -19.26
C THR A 232 -3.47 -10.27 -20.07
N GLY A 233 -2.30 -10.63 -19.47
CA GLY A 233 -1.22 -11.25 -20.25
C GLY A 233 -0.13 -11.91 -19.42
N ALA A 234 0.95 -12.35 -20.08
CA ALA A 234 2.17 -12.83 -19.46
C ALA A 234 3.05 -11.66 -18.98
N PRO A 235 3.80 -11.82 -17.85
CA PRO A 235 3.88 -13.04 -17.04
C PRO A 235 2.58 -13.33 -16.30
N VAL A 236 2.35 -14.59 -15.95
CA VAL A 236 1.14 -15.00 -15.21
C VAL A 236 1.03 -14.26 -13.89
N ALA A 237 2.15 -14.08 -13.19
CA ALA A 237 2.26 -13.23 -12.00
C ALA A 237 3.66 -12.65 -11.87
N MET A 238 3.77 -11.54 -11.14
CA MET A 238 5.02 -10.93 -10.75
C MET A 238 5.22 -11.05 -9.24
N LEU A 239 6.47 -11.16 -8.82
CA LEU A 239 6.91 -11.24 -7.46
C LEU A 239 7.96 -10.14 -7.23
N LEU A 240 7.82 -9.34 -6.19
CA LEU A 240 8.76 -8.28 -5.86
C LEU A 240 9.30 -8.47 -4.44
N SER A 241 10.60 -8.21 -4.24
CA SER A 241 11.23 -8.19 -2.92
C SER A 241 12.30 -7.10 -2.84
N ASP A 242 12.68 -6.68 -1.63
CA ASP A 242 13.95 -6.01 -1.42
C ASP A 242 15.09 -7.04 -1.56
N PHE A 243 16.21 -6.66 -2.14
CA PHE A 243 17.27 -7.63 -2.43
C PHE A 243 18.61 -7.22 -1.82
N ASN A 244 19.06 -6.02 -2.10
CA ASN A 244 20.33 -5.53 -1.59
C ASN A 244 20.21 -4.05 -1.25
N THR A 245 19.97 -3.79 0.02
CA THR A 245 19.71 -2.44 0.55
C THR A 245 20.90 -1.51 0.35
N GLY A 246 22.12 -1.99 0.65
CA GLY A 246 23.33 -1.18 0.56
C GLY A 246 23.71 -0.82 -0.86
N ALA A 247 23.43 -1.71 -1.83
CA ALA A 247 23.67 -1.46 -3.25
C ALA A 247 22.46 -0.83 -3.97
N GLY A 248 21.28 -0.78 -3.33
CA GLY A 248 20.08 -0.16 -3.89
C GLY A 248 19.43 -0.99 -4.99
N PHE A 249 19.01 -2.21 -4.68
CA PHE A 249 18.28 -3.06 -5.62
C PHE A 249 17.02 -3.67 -4.99
N LEU A 250 15.93 -3.65 -5.77
CA LEU A 250 14.81 -4.57 -5.62
C LEU A 250 14.99 -5.73 -6.59
N LYS A 251 14.36 -6.87 -6.28
CA LYS A 251 14.37 -8.05 -7.15
C LYS A 251 12.95 -8.35 -7.62
N ARG A 252 12.78 -8.46 -8.93
CA ARG A 252 11.59 -9.02 -9.56
C ARG A 252 11.86 -10.46 -9.99
N SER A 253 10.89 -11.34 -9.72
CA SER A 253 10.79 -12.67 -10.31
C SER A 253 9.42 -12.79 -10.99
N ASP A 254 9.27 -13.69 -11.95
CA ASP A 254 8.00 -13.86 -12.64
C ASP A 254 7.53 -15.32 -12.55
N ILE A 255 6.23 -15.51 -12.45
CA ILE A 255 5.57 -16.78 -12.72
C ILE A 255 5.10 -16.76 -14.17
N THR A 256 5.62 -17.65 -14.98
CA THR A 256 5.33 -17.78 -16.42
C THR A 256 4.68 -19.13 -16.70
N GLY A 257 4.37 -19.43 -17.97
CA GLY A 257 3.65 -20.63 -18.38
C GLY A 257 2.14 -20.51 -18.17
N SER A 258 1.43 -21.64 -18.10
CA SER A 258 0.01 -21.65 -17.75
C SER A 258 -0.17 -21.71 -16.22
N ILE A 259 -1.33 -21.28 -15.74
CA ILE A 259 -1.62 -21.32 -14.29
C ILE A 259 -1.63 -22.76 -13.72
N THR A 260 -1.91 -23.76 -14.55
CA THR A 260 -1.90 -25.17 -14.18
C THR A 260 -0.54 -25.87 -14.40
N SER A 261 0.40 -25.18 -15.06
CA SER A 261 1.79 -25.63 -15.28
C SER A 261 2.71 -24.41 -15.25
N PRO A 262 2.81 -23.74 -14.10
CA PRO A 262 3.61 -22.52 -13.95
C PRO A 262 5.11 -22.83 -13.91
N VAL A 263 5.90 -21.84 -14.29
CA VAL A 263 7.37 -21.85 -14.22
C VAL A 263 7.81 -20.61 -13.45
N LEU A 264 8.63 -20.80 -12.43
CA LEU A 264 9.25 -19.68 -11.70
C LEU A 264 10.51 -19.23 -12.44
N ASP A 265 10.46 -17.99 -12.97
CA ASP A 265 11.60 -17.34 -13.59
C ASP A 265 12.23 -16.33 -12.60
N THR A 266 13.42 -16.67 -12.12
CA THR A 266 14.21 -15.82 -11.21
C THR A 266 15.38 -15.13 -11.93
N THR A 267 15.43 -15.17 -13.26
CA THR A 267 16.57 -14.65 -14.01
C THR A 267 16.66 -13.12 -13.97
N ASN A 268 17.74 -12.61 -13.42
CA ASN A 268 18.33 -11.25 -13.53
C ASN A 268 17.40 -10.03 -13.73
N LYS A 269 16.25 -10.00 -13.06
CA LYS A 269 15.36 -8.85 -13.09
C LYS A 269 15.58 -7.95 -11.87
N PHE A 270 16.77 -7.38 -11.78
CA PHE A 270 17.11 -6.40 -10.76
C PHE A 270 16.59 -5.02 -11.15
N ILE A 271 16.04 -4.29 -10.19
CA ILE A 271 15.56 -2.93 -10.36
C ILE A 271 16.42 -2.04 -9.50
N ALA A 272 17.23 -1.19 -10.14
CA ALA A 272 18.07 -0.23 -9.42
C ALA A 272 17.18 0.84 -8.76
N VAL A 273 17.38 1.05 -7.46
CA VAL A 273 16.71 2.06 -6.65
C VAL A 273 17.76 2.83 -5.85
N PRO A 274 17.47 4.03 -5.33
CA PRO A 274 18.41 4.71 -4.44
C PRO A 274 18.78 3.81 -3.25
N PRO A 275 20.05 3.69 -2.88
CA PRO A 275 20.47 2.92 -1.71
C PRO A 275 19.72 3.33 -0.44
N PHE A 276 19.49 2.39 0.46
CA PHE A 276 18.77 2.62 1.71
C PHE A 276 19.34 1.74 2.83
N GLY A 277 19.13 2.19 4.06
CA GLY A 277 19.45 1.41 5.26
C GLY A 277 18.19 0.92 5.96
N GLY A 278 18.35 -0.10 6.81
CA GLY A 278 17.25 -0.57 7.64
C GLY A 278 16.73 0.52 8.59
N PRO A 279 15.42 0.58 8.83
CA PRO A 279 14.81 1.57 9.72
C PRO A 279 15.27 1.36 11.16
N PRO A 280 15.56 2.42 11.94
CA PRO A 280 15.71 2.30 13.38
C PRO A 280 14.34 2.12 14.05
N ASN A 281 14.32 1.51 15.24
CA ASN A 281 13.12 1.41 16.08
C ASN A 281 12.54 2.78 16.40
N ALA A 282 11.21 2.86 16.49
CA ALA A 282 10.48 4.11 16.64
C ALA A 282 10.41 4.55 18.11
N GLN A 283 10.78 5.80 18.36
CA GLN A 283 10.67 6.40 19.71
C GLN A 283 9.20 6.61 20.09
N GLN A 284 8.94 6.64 21.39
CA GLN A 284 7.66 7.01 21.98
C GLN A 284 7.89 7.93 23.18
N PRO A 285 6.86 8.61 23.74
CA PRO A 285 7.00 9.49 24.89
C PRO A 285 7.51 8.77 26.14
N GLY A 286 8.29 9.50 26.94
CA GLY A 286 8.84 8.99 28.20
C GLY A 286 10.04 8.06 28.05
N PRO A 287 10.51 7.45 29.15
CA PRO A 287 11.69 6.57 29.16
C PRO A 287 11.32 5.12 28.81
N LYS A 288 10.53 4.93 27.75
CA LYS A 288 10.03 3.63 27.31
C LYS A 288 10.88 3.04 26.20
N ALA A 289 10.89 1.70 26.11
CA ALA A 289 11.56 1.01 25.03
C ALA A 289 10.99 1.44 23.67
N PRO A 290 11.85 1.72 22.66
CA PRO A 290 11.38 2.04 21.33
C PRO A 290 10.55 0.88 20.75
N LEU A 291 9.52 1.23 19.95
CA LEU A 291 8.72 0.26 19.22
C LEU A 291 9.55 -0.36 18.10
N GLU A 292 9.49 -1.66 17.97
CA GLU A 292 10.19 -2.37 16.89
C GLU A 292 9.59 -2.04 15.53
N VAL A 293 10.45 -1.79 14.54
CA VAL A 293 10.07 -1.47 13.16
C VAL A 293 10.52 -2.56 12.18
N LEU A 294 11.19 -3.60 12.69
CA LEU A 294 11.79 -4.69 11.91
C LEU A 294 12.87 -4.18 10.93
N ASP A 295 12.69 -4.46 9.66
CA ASP A 295 13.65 -4.19 8.60
C ASP A 295 13.00 -3.47 7.40
N SER A 296 13.72 -3.41 6.28
CA SER A 296 13.29 -2.73 5.05
C SER A 296 12.49 -3.61 4.09
N ARG A 297 11.95 -4.75 4.55
CA ARG A 297 11.10 -5.60 3.69
C ARG A 297 9.88 -4.86 3.16
N LEU A 298 9.35 -5.31 2.02
CA LEU A 298 8.02 -4.94 1.57
C LEU A 298 7.01 -5.69 2.44
N GLY A 299 6.51 -5.02 3.49
CA GLY A 299 5.62 -5.66 4.49
C GLY A 299 4.20 -5.85 3.97
N SER A 300 3.70 -4.94 3.16
CA SER A 300 2.36 -4.93 2.59
C SER A 300 2.35 -5.29 1.11
N SER A 301 1.14 -5.46 0.56
CA SER A 301 0.95 -5.85 -0.83
C SER A 301 1.57 -4.84 -1.80
N VAL A 302 2.21 -5.36 -2.85
CA VAL A 302 2.59 -4.62 -4.04
C VAL A 302 1.43 -4.66 -5.02
N VAL A 303 1.05 -3.50 -5.56
CA VAL A 303 -0.11 -3.38 -6.45
C VAL A 303 0.31 -3.02 -7.87
N MET A 304 -0.40 -3.58 -8.85
CA MET A 304 -0.26 -3.25 -10.26
C MET A 304 -1.34 -2.25 -10.67
N ARG A 305 -0.94 -1.13 -11.30
CA ARG A 305 -1.87 -0.20 -11.96
C ARG A 305 -1.23 0.36 -13.21
N ASN A 306 -1.98 0.36 -14.30
CA ASN A 306 -1.59 0.99 -15.58
C ASN A 306 -0.19 0.60 -16.09
N GLY A 307 0.23 -0.67 -15.89
CA GLY A 307 1.56 -1.15 -16.27
C GLY A 307 2.69 -0.75 -15.31
N GLU A 308 2.36 -0.29 -14.12
CA GLU A 308 3.29 0.13 -13.07
C GLU A 308 3.09 -0.66 -11.79
N LEU A 309 4.20 -1.04 -11.13
CA LEU A 309 4.19 -1.60 -9.79
C LEU A 309 4.34 -0.49 -8.76
N TRP A 310 3.53 -0.56 -7.73
CA TRP A 310 3.60 0.35 -6.60
C TRP A 310 3.83 -0.43 -5.31
N GLY A 311 4.80 0.00 -4.53
CA GLY A 311 5.16 -0.61 -3.26
C GLY A 311 5.69 0.42 -2.27
N VAL A 312 5.67 0.07 -1.00
CA VAL A 312 6.18 0.89 0.11
C VAL A 312 6.94 0.03 1.10
N GLN A 313 7.99 0.59 1.69
CA GLN A 313 8.81 -0.06 2.71
C GLN A 313 9.29 0.95 3.76
N SER A 314 9.65 0.48 4.94
CA SER A 314 10.29 1.29 5.97
C SER A 314 11.80 1.37 5.73
N VAL A 315 12.37 2.56 5.85
CA VAL A 315 13.83 2.81 5.65
C VAL A 315 14.36 3.78 6.70
N ASN A 316 15.67 3.84 6.85
CA ASN A 316 16.32 4.88 7.64
C ASN A 316 16.40 6.20 6.84
N ALA A 317 15.85 7.27 7.40
CA ALA A 317 16.01 8.62 6.89
C ALA A 317 16.42 9.55 8.03
N GLY A 318 17.70 9.96 8.03
CA GLY A 318 18.23 10.87 9.04
C GLY A 318 18.16 10.35 10.49
N GLY A 319 18.30 9.02 10.69
CA GLY A 319 18.26 8.39 12.02
C GLY A 319 16.85 8.10 12.54
N ARG A 320 15.81 8.20 11.70
CA ARG A 320 14.42 7.81 11.98
C ARG A 320 13.90 6.87 10.92
N SER A 321 12.90 6.06 11.28
CA SER A 321 12.13 5.32 10.31
C SER A 321 11.26 6.26 9.49
N ALA A 322 11.29 6.08 8.18
CA ALA A 322 10.47 6.78 7.19
C ALA A 322 9.96 5.78 6.16
N LEU A 323 8.92 6.15 5.42
CA LEU A 323 8.38 5.30 4.36
C LEU A 323 8.98 5.71 3.03
N ARG A 324 9.53 4.74 2.29
CA ARG A 324 9.94 4.90 0.90
C ARG A 324 8.92 4.20 0.01
N TRP A 325 8.33 4.94 -0.91
CA TRP A 325 7.48 4.41 -1.95
C TRP A 325 8.23 4.28 -3.27
N PHE A 326 7.78 3.35 -4.11
CA PHE A 326 8.31 3.09 -5.44
C PHE A 326 7.18 3.04 -6.46
N ASN A 327 7.46 3.60 -7.64
CA ASN A 327 6.72 3.39 -8.87
C ASN A 327 7.69 2.79 -9.90
N ILE A 328 7.39 1.59 -10.39
CA ILE A 328 8.27 0.81 -11.26
C ILE A 328 7.54 0.51 -12.57
N ASP A 329 8.16 0.84 -13.69
CA ASP A 329 7.68 0.48 -15.01
C ASP A 329 7.90 -1.02 -15.28
N VAL A 330 6.80 -1.74 -15.53
CA VAL A 330 6.83 -3.20 -15.72
C VAL A 330 7.47 -3.59 -17.05
N ALA A 331 7.23 -2.82 -18.10
CA ALA A 331 7.70 -3.15 -19.45
C ALA A 331 9.22 -3.00 -19.58
N THR A 332 9.79 -1.96 -18.96
CA THR A 332 11.24 -1.70 -18.99
C THR A 332 11.96 -2.30 -17.78
N ASN A 333 11.23 -2.73 -16.76
CA ASN A 333 11.76 -3.20 -15.47
C ASN A 333 12.67 -2.17 -14.78
N THR A 334 12.27 -0.89 -14.82
CA THR A 334 13.03 0.23 -14.26
C THR A 334 12.22 1.04 -13.28
N LEU A 335 12.90 1.62 -12.30
CA LEU A 335 12.31 2.60 -11.38
C LEU A 335 11.90 3.86 -12.17
N ARG A 336 10.62 4.22 -12.16
CA ARG A 336 10.13 5.50 -12.66
C ARG A 336 10.33 6.61 -11.66
N GLN A 337 9.85 6.36 -10.45
CA GLN A 337 9.88 7.32 -9.35
C GLN A 337 10.04 6.61 -8.01
N SER A 338 10.61 7.30 -7.06
CA SER A 338 10.53 6.97 -5.64
C SER A 338 10.62 8.24 -4.81
N GLY A 339 10.08 8.21 -3.61
CA GLY A 339 10.18 9.31 -2.67
C GLY A 339 10.09 8.83 -1.23
N LEU A 340 10.17 9.77 -0.31
CA LEU A 340 10.10 9.52 1.12
C LEU A 340 8.91 10.27 1.73
N ILE A 341 8.15 9.57 2.56
CA ILE A 341 7.24 10.16 3.53
C ILE A 341 7.98 10.14 4.87
N ALA A 342 8.41 11.30 5.32
CA ALA A 342 9.28 11.45 6.47
C ALA A 342 8.85 12.66 7.33
N SER A 343 9.20 12.62 8.60
CA SER A 343 8.95 13.71 9.54
C SER A 343 10.22 14.06 10.31
N PRO A 344 10.46 15.33 10.63
CA PRO A 344 11.58 15.72 11.49
C PRO A 344 11.42 15.26 12.95
N THR A 345 10.21 14.92 13.38
CA THR A 345 9.90 14.59 14.79
C THR A 345 9.32 13.20 14.98
N LEU A 346 8.65 12.63 13.96
CA LEU A 346 8.01 11.33 14.03
C LEU A 346 8.76 10.28 13.21
N ALA A 347 8.76 9.05 13.68
CA ALA A 347 9.08 7.86 12.92
C ALA A 347 7.80 7.34 12.28
N PHE A 348 7.84 6.99 10.99
CA PHE A 348 6.74 6.35 10.24
C PHE A 348 7.13 4.93 9.86
N TYR A 349 6.22 3.96 10.05
CA TYR A 349 6.54 2.55 9.90
C TYR A 349 5.30 1.72 9.55
N TYR A 350 5.52 0.50 9.05
CA TYR A 350 4.51 -0.47 8.59
C TYR A 350 3.54 0.13 7.59
N GLY A 351 4.11 0.79 6.57
CA GLY A 351 3.31 1.39 5.50
C GLY A 351 2.63 0.37 4.60
N SER A 352 1.43 0.70 4.15
CA SER A 352 0.68 -0.01 3.11
C SER A 352 0.16 0.96 2.06
N ILE A 353 0.05 0.52 0.80
CA ILE A 353 -0.19 1.40 -0.34
C ILE A 353 -1.32 0.87 -1.22
N ALA A 354 -2.19 1.77 -1.67
CA ALA A 354 -3.16 1.51 -2.73
C ALA A 354 -3.14 2.63 -3.76
N VAL A 355 -3.44 2.29 -5.01
CA VAL A 355 -3.41 3.21 -6.16
C VAL A 355 -4.61 2.96 -7.05
N ASN A 356 -5.30 4.03 -7.48
CA ASN A 356 -6.39 3.94 -8.43
C ASN A 356 -5.89 4.11 -9.88
N ASP A 357 -6.80 3.95 -10.86
CA ASP A 357 -6.47 4.09 -12.28
C ASP A 357 -6.23 5.55 -12.71
N PHE A 358 -6.50 6.50 -11.84
CA PHE A 358 -6.39 7.93 -12.10
C PHE A 358 -5.11 8.55 -11.55
N GLY A 359 -4.25 7.73 -10.90
CA GLY A 359 -2.98 8.15 -10.33
C GLY A 359 -3.07 8.73 -8.92
N ASP A 360 -4.23 8.58 -8.25
CA ASP A 360 -4.30 8.86 -6.82
C ASP A 360 -3.70 7.70 -6.04
N VAL A 361 -2.91 8.02 -5.04
CA VAL A 361 -2.16 7.09 -4.20
C VAL A 361 -2.51 7.37 -2.74
N VAL A 362 -2.85 6.33 -1.98
CA VAL A 362 -3.00 6.45 -0.53
C VAL A 362 -2.03 5.49 0.15
N ILE A 363 -1.27 6.02 1.11
CA ILE A 363 -0.40 5.23 1.99
C ILE A 363 -0.91 5.37 3.41
N GLY A 364 -1.29 4.26 4.06
CA GLY A 364 -1.62 4.17 5.47
C GLY A 364 -0.43 3.64 6.26
N PHE A 365 -0.25 4.08 7.52
CA PHE A 365 0.92 3.71 8.34
C PHE A 365 0.74 4.04 9.82
N SER A 366 1.57 3.45 10.66
CA SER A 366 1.74 3.86 12.07
C SER A 366 2.82 4.92 12.19
N GLY A 367 2.67 5.81 13.18
CA GLY A 367 3.67 6.84 13.47
C GLY A 367 3.79 7.15 14.96
N SER A 368 5.02 7.37 15.44
CA SER A 368 5.28 7.75 16.83
C SER A 368 6.54 8.61 16.98
N GLY A 369 6.71 9.24 18.11
CA GLY A 369 7.89 10.05 18.42
C GLY A 369 7.96 10.42 19.91
N GLN A 370 8.98 11.17 20.30
CA GLN A 370 9.20 11.54 21.71
C GLN A 370 8.05 12.34 22.34
N SER A 371 7.19 12.98 21.54
CA SER A 371 6.03 13.74 21.98
C SER A 371 4.69 13.18 21.49
N GLN A 372 4.71 12.04 20.79
CA GLN A 372 3.54 11.43 20.17
C GLN A 372 3.54 9.93 20.41
N PHE A 373 2.50 9.41 21.05
CA PHE A 373 2.27 7.97 21.17
C PHE A 373 1.99 7.35 19.80
N ALA A 374 2.17 6.04 19.68
CA ALA A 374 1.93 5.33 18.44
C ALA A 374 0.48 5.53 17.97
N SER A 375 0.35 6.08 16.80
CA SER A 375 -0.87 6.64 16.21
C SER A 375 -1.05 6.16 14.78
N ALA A 376 -2.28 6.10 14.30
CA ALA A 376 -2.63 5.74 12.93
C ALA A 376 -2.65 6.99 12.03
N TYR A 377 -2.04 6.88 10.86
CA TYR A 377 -1.92 7.94 9.86
C TYR A 377 -2.26 7.44 8.45
N ALA A 378 -2.59 8.37 7.57
CA ALA A 378 -2.58 8.17 6.13
C ALA A 378 -2.05 9.41 5.40
N VAL A 379 -1.57 9.24 4.17
CA VAL A 379 -1.18 10.34 3.29
C VAL A 379 -1.68 10.08 1.89
N GLN A 380 -2.17 11.14 1.23
CA GLN A 380 -2.54 11.12 -0.18
C GLN A 380 -1.38 11.58 -1.04
N GLY A 381 -1.18 10.89 -2.15
CA GLY A 381 -0.36 11.33 -3.27
C GLY A 381 -1.19 11.39 -4.56
N GLN A 382 -0.74 12.19 -5.50
CA GLN A 382 -1.34 12.27 -6.83
C GLN A 382 -0.27 12.31 -7.90
N THR A 383 -0.52 11.56 -8.98
CA THR A 383 0.32 11.57 -10.18
C THR A 383 -0.28 12.50 -11.22
N GLN A 384 0.43 13.60 -11.50
CA GLN A 384 0.06 14.58 -12.53
C GLN A 384 1.22 14.72 -13.52
N ASN A 385 0.95 14.63 -14.81
CA ASN A 385 1.97 14.72 -15.86
C ASN A 385 3.16 13.75 -15.65
N GLY A 386 2.89 12.57 -15.09
CA GLY A 386 3.90 11.55 -14.80
C GLY A 386 4.76 11.80 -13.56
N VAL A 387 4.41 12.78 -12.74
CA VAL A 387 5.09 13.08 -11.45
C VAL A 387 4.12 12.86 -10.31
N THR A 388 4.53 12.06 -9.33
CA THR A 388 3.75 11.80 -8.11
C THR A 388 4.25 12.69 -6.99
N THR A 389 3.34 13.45 -6.39
CA THR A 389 3.59 14.29 -5.21
C THR A 389 2.67 13.88 -4.07
N PHE A 390 3.16 13.98 -2.85
CA PHE A 390 2.38 13.67 -1.64
C PHE A 390 2.15 14.92 -0.82
N GLY A 391 0.97 15.01 -0.21
CA GLY A 391 0.62 16.02 0.78
C GLY A 391 1.19 15.70 2.17
N ASP A 392 0.69 16.40 3.17
CA ASP A 392 1.04 16.15 4.58
C ASP A 392 0.30 14.92 5.13
N PRO A 393 0.92 14.15 6.04
CA PRO A 393 0.26 13.05 6.72
C PRO A 393 -0.96 13.50 7.54
N LEU A 394 -2.11 12.86 7.29
CA LEU A 394 -3.34 13.02 8.05
C LEU A 394 -3.33 12.08 9.26
N LEU A 395 -3.54 12.62 10.45
CA LEU A 395 -3.74 11.82 11.66
C LEU A 395 -5.14 11.21 11.66
N LEU A 396 -5.24 9.88 11.56
CA LEU A 396 -6.50 9.15 11.60
C LEU A 396 -6.96 8.87 13.03
N LYS A 397 -6.00 8.49 13.89
CA LYS A 397 -6.27 8.20 15.30
C LYS A 397 -5.04 8.45 16.15
N ALA A 398 -5.16 9.32 17.15
CA ALA A 398 -4.10 9.58 18.10
C ALA A 398 -3.98 8.47 19.14
N GLY A 399 -2.75 8.00 19.37
CA GLY A 399 -2.42 7.16 20.52
C GLY A 399 -2.63 7.89 21.84
N VAL A 400 -3.07 7.18 22.88
CA VAL A 400 -3.45 7.79 24.16
C VAL A 400 -2.52 7.42 25.33
N SER A 401 -1.62 6.45 25.12
CA SER A 401 -0.70 5.97 26.15
C SER A 401 0.57 5.38 25.53
N ASP A 402 1.52 5.02 26.38
CA ASP A 402 2.72 4.27 26.01
C ASP A 402 2.41 2.79 25.78
N TYR A 403 3.34 2.13 25.07
CA TYR A 403 3.28 0.70 24.79
C TYR A 403 4.65 0.06 25.04
N GLU A 404 4.72 -0.85 26.01
CA GLU A 404 5.94 -1.58 26.35
C GLU A 404 5.64 -3.06 26.59
N VAL A 405 5.31 -3.76 25.51
CA VAL A 405 5.04 -5.20 25.55
C VAL A 405 6.23 -5.93 24.94
N THR A 406 7.19 -6.25 25.80
CA THR A 406 8.43 -6.90 25.37
C THR A 406 8.22 -8.39 25.19
N PHE A 407 8.68 -8.89 24.04
CA PHE A 407 8.62 -10.29 23.67
C PHE A 407 10.02 -10.74 23.22
N GLY A 408 10.50 -11.85 23.72
CA GLY A 408 11.80 -12.43 23.39
C GLY A 408 12.97 -11.41 23.31
N ALA A 409 14.02 -11.57 24.04
CA ALA A 409 15.22 -10.71 24.00
C ALA A 409 14.96 -9.19 24.15
N GLY A 410 13.86 -8.77 24.78
CA GLY A 410 13.55 -7.34 25.03
C GLY A 410 13.02 -6.57 23.82
N ARG A 411 12.55 -7.25 22.78
CA ARG A 411 11.92 -6.62 21.59
C ARG A 411 10.53 -6.08 21.97
N ASN A 412 10.29 -4.79 21.79
CA ASN A 412 8.99 -4.18 22.01
C ASN A 412 8.15 -4.30 20.72
N ARG A 413 7.47 -5.46 20.58
CA ARG A 413 6.79 -5.87 19.35
C ARG A 413 5.54 -5.03 19.09
N TRP A 414 5.49 -4.36 17.92
CA TRP A 414 4.34 -3.57 17.46
C TRP A 414 3.54 -4.33 16.39
N GLY A 415 4.12 -4.68 15.27
CA GLY A 415 3.49 -5.39 14.16
C GLY A 415 4.51 -5.79 13.12
N ASP A 416 4.05 -6.37 12.01
CA ASP A 416 4.87 -6.70 10.85
C ASP A 416 4.41 -5.99 9.58
N TYR A 417 3.11 -5.63 9.49
CA TYR A 417 2.50 -5.00 8.31
C TYR A 417 1.17 -4.31 8.65
N SER A 418 0.60 -3.64 7.65
CA SER A 418 -0.74 -3.07 7.65
C SER A 418 -1.40 -3.23 6.29
N ALA A 419 -2.63 -2.73 6.11
CA ALA A 419 -3.31 -2.77 4.82
C ALA A 419 -3.94 -1.43 4.45
N THR A 420 -3.78 -1.07 3.17
CA THR A 420 -4.53 -0.02 2.49
C THR A 420 -5.00 -0.58 1.16
N VAL A 421 -6.29 -0.45 0.86
CA VAL A 421 -6.92 -1.04 -0.31
C VAL A 421 -7.84 -0.03 -0.99
N LEU A 422 -8.06 -0.21 -2.29
CA LEU A 422 -9.05 0.53 -3.06
C LEU A 422 -10.43 -0.08 -2.80
N ASP A 423 -11.46 0.77 -2.66
CA ASP A 423 -12.84 0.33 -2.65
C ASP A 423 -13.18 -0.31 -4.01
N PRO A 424 -13.84 -1.48 -4.05
CA PRO A 424 -14.14 -2.16 -5.31
C PRO A 424 -15.18 -1.43 -6.18
N ASP A 425 -16.04 -0.63 -5.59
CA ASP A 425 -17.16 0.03 -6.24
C ASP A 425 -16.94 1.51 -6.52
N ASP A 426 -16.02 2.16 -5.77
CA ASP A 426 -15.70 3.58 -5.95
C ASP A 426 -14.19 3.79 -6.11
N PRO A 427 -13.70 4.18 -7.29
CA PRO A 427 -12.27 4.35 -7.54
C PRO A 427 -11.64 5.55 -6.79
N PHE A 428 -12.40 6.43 -6.17
CA PHE A 428 -11.90 7.55 -5.36
C PHE A 428 -11.95 7.28 -3.86
N ARG A 429 -12.46 6.13 -3.48
CA ARG A 429 -12.59 5.69 -2.10
C ARG A 429 -11.53 4.65 -1.77
N PHE A 430 -10.85 4.85 -0.64
CA PHE A 430 -9.81 3.96 -0.13
C PHE A 430 -10.15 3.55 1.29
N TRP A 431 -9.74 2.35 1.67
CA TRP A 431 -9.84 1.86 3.03
C TRP A 431 -8.46 1.57 3.57
N THR A 432 -8.22 1.93 4.82
CA THR A 432 -6.98 1.61 5.52
C THR A 432 -7.26 1.07 6.91
N ILE A 433 -6.43 0.13 7.35
CA ILE A 433 -6.42 -0.40 8.72
C ILE A 433 -5.03 -0.24 9.28
N GLN A 434 -4.91 0.54 10.36
CA GLN A 434 -3.64 0.90 10.97
C GLN A 434 -3.70 0.70 12.49
N GLU A 435 -2.56 0.44 13.09
CA GLU A 435 -2.45 0.27 14.54
C GLU A 435 -2.23 1.59 15.26
N TRP A 436 -2.79 1.68 16.47
CA TRP A 436 -2.60 2.77 17.40
C TRP A 436 -2.66 2.26 18.85
N VAL A 437 -2.06 2.98 19.81
CA VAL A 437 -2.13 2.62 21.23
C VAL A 437 -3.40 3.18 21.85
N SER A 438 -4.32 2.30 22.23
CA SER A 438 -5.64 2.64 22.79
C SER A 438 -5.70 2.66 24.32
N GLY A 439 -4.66 2.24 24.98
CA GLY A 439 -4.48 2.23 26.43
C GLY A 439 -3.06 1.77 26.77
N THR A 440 -2.67 1.83 28.03
CA THR A 440 -1.36 1.39 28.47
C THR A 440 -1.13 -0.06 28.07
N ASP A 441 -0.10 -0.30 27.27
CA ASP A 441 0.27 -1.62 26.75
C ASP A 441 -0.83 -2.33 25.92
N VAL A 442 -1.77 -1.55 25.37
CA VAL A 442 -2.88 -2.07 24.55
C VAL A 442 -2.85 -1.45 23.17
N TRP A 443 -2.54 -2.28 22.16
CA TRP A 443 -2.75 -1.91 20.77
C TRP A 443 -4.23 -2.08 20.37
N SER A 444 -4.67 -1.29 19.43
CA SER A 444 -5.95 -1.46 18.70
C SER A 444 -5.75 -1.11 17.25
N THR A 445 -6.67 -1.56 16.41
CA THR A 445 -6.74 -1.18 15.00
C THR A 445 -7.69 -0.02 14.80
N GLN A 446 -7.37 0.85 13.84
CA GLN A 446 -8.27 1.89 13.34
C GLN A 446 -8.55 1.59 11.88
N ILE A 447 -9.82 1.37 11.55
CA ILE A 447 -10.31 1.17 10.20
C ILE A 447 -10.89 2.49 9.73
N THR A 448 -10.43 2.97 8.59
CA THR A 448 -10.82 4.30 8.08
C THR A 448 -11.10 4.23 6.59
N GLU A 449 -12.26 4.73 6.21
CA GLU A 449 -12.66 5.02 4.85
C GLU A 449 -12.21 6.43 4.49
N LEU A 450 -11.47 6.55 3.39
CA LEU A 450 -10.82 7.76 2.94
C LEU A 450 -11.29 8.10 1.52
N ASN A 451 -11.67 9.34 1.31
CA ASN A 451 -12.07 9.85 0.00
C ASN A 451 -11.00 10.83 -0.52
N VAL A 452 -10.48 10.57 -1.73
CA VAL A 452 -9.55 11.49 -2.40
C VAL A 452 -10.33 12.58 -3.11
N VAL A 453 -10.12 13.81 -2.68
CA VAL A 453 -10.71 15.00 -3.31
C VAL A 453 -9.75 15.47 -4.39
N ARG A 454 -10.25 15.62 -5.62
CA ARG A 454 -9.51 16.24 -6.71
C ARG A 454 -9.84 17.70 -6.79
N ALA A 455 -8.83 18.56 -6.86
CA ALA A 455 -9.06 19.96 -7.21
C ALA A 455 -9.75 20.02 -8.58
N VAL A 456 -10.93 20.57 -8.61
CA VAL A 456 -11.57 20.96 -9.88
C VAL A 456 -10.72 22.09 -10.43
N PRO A 457 -10.09 21.96 -11.62
CA PRO A 457 -9.38 23.09 -12.22
C PRO A 457 -10.34 24.26 -12.31
N GLU A 458 -10.02 25.36 -11.63
CA GLU A 458 -10.82 26.56 -11.78
C GLU A 458 -10.85 26.93 -13.27
N PRO A 459 -12.02 27.25 -13.83
CA PRO A 459 -12.11 27.67 -15.21
C PRO A 459 -11.17 28.88 -15.39
N PRO A 460 -10.28 28.85 -16.40
CA PRO A 460 -9.27 29.91 -16.54
C PRO A 460 -9.96 31.29 -16.59
N THR A 461 -9.68 32.13 -15.61
CA THR A 461 -10.18 33.49 -15.46
C THR A 461 -9.76 34.43 -16.62
N ILE A 462 -9.26 33.88 -17.71
CA ILE A 462 -8.69 34.63 -18.86
C ILE A 462 -9.76 35.27 -19.75
N ILE A 463 -11.06 34.94 -19.60
CA ILE A 463 -12.07 35.45 -20.53
C ILE A 463 -12.64 36.83 -20.12
N LEU A 464 -12.41 37.39 -18.93
CA LEU A 464 -13.00 38.66 -18.51
C LEU A 464 -12.14 39.92 -18.77
N LEU A 465 -10.87 39.78 -19.11
CA LEU A 465 -10.00 40.94 -19.42
C LEU A 465 -10.00 41.32 -20.91
N GLY A 466 -10.54 40.49 -21.81
CA GLY A 466 -10.66 40.77 -23.25
C GLY A 466 -11.90 41.58 -23.65
N GLY A 467 -12.92 41.60 -22.78
CA GLY A 467 -14.21 42.21 -23.12
C GLY A 467 -14.30 43.74 -22.93
N THR A 468 -13.45 44.34 -22.11
CA THR A 468 -13.54 45.78 -21.77
C THR A 468 -12.71 46.69 -22.70
N THR A 469 -11.74 46.18 -23.43
CA THR A 469 -10.91 46.96 -24.38
C THR A 469 -11.56 47.14 -25.73
N ILE A 470 -12.47 46.26 -26.16
CA ILE A 470 -13.17 46.41 -27.45
C ILE A 470 -14.37 47.36 -27.36
N ALA A 471 -15.00 47.46 -26.19
CA ALA A 471 -16.09 48.45 -25.98
C ALA A 471 -15.60 49.90 -25.89
N GLY A 472 -14.35 50.14 -25.49
CA GLY A 472 -13.77 51.49 -25.39
C GLY A 472 -13.40 52.12 -26.75
N LEU A 473 -13.05 51.33 -27.75
CA LEU A 473 -12.68 51.81 -29.07
C LEU A 473 -13.89 52.09 -29.99
N GLY A 474 -15.05 51.49 -29.72
CA GLY A 474 -16.29 51.73 -30.46
C GLY A 474 -16.98 53.07 -30.12
N PHE A 475 -16.77 53.63 -28.94
CA PHE A 475 -17.39 54.90 -28.52
C PHE A 475 -16.60 56.14 -28.97
N ALA A 476 -15.29 56.04 -29.23
CA ALA A 476 -14.48 57.18 -29.71
C ALA A 476 -14.67 57.45 -31.19
N ALA A 477 -15.11 56.51 -32.01
CA ALA A 477 -15.33 56.67 -33.44
C ALA A 477 -16.69 57.34 -33.77
N ARG A 478 -17.69 57.25 -32.89
CA ARG A 478 -19.02 57.84 -33.14
C ARG A 478 -19.16 59.31 -32.76
N ARG A 479 -18.23 59.92 -32.02
CA ARG A 479 -18.25 61.31 -31.63
C ARG A 479 -17.59 62.29 -32.66
N ARG A 480 -16.94 61.79 -33.69
CA ARG A 480 -16.29 62.62 -34.74
C ARG A 480 -17.14 62.88 -36.01
N GLN A 481 -18.33 62.29 -36.09
CA GLN A 481 -19.22 62.49 -37.26
C GLN A 481 -20.41 63.46 -37.06
N GLN A 482 -20.57 64.05 -35.86
CA GLN A 482 -21.66 65.04 -35.60
C GLN A 482 -21.24 66.45 -35.45
N SER A 483 -20.02 66.88 -35.84
CA SER A 483 -19.59 68.29 -35.80
C SER A 483 -19.23 68.85 -37.16
N LYS A 484 -19.89 68.39 -38.23
CA LYS A 484 -19.86 69.04 -39.54
C LYS A 484 -21.24 68.89 -40.16
N LYS A 485 -22.17 69.80 -39.72
CA LYS A 485 -23.22 70.38 -40.50
C LYS A 485 -23.59 71.71 -39.81
#